data_906403e4af0643bff4d027a6b6b0c4a4
#
_entry.id   906403e4af0643bff4d027a6b6b0c4a4
#
_cell.length_a   1.000
_cell.length_b   1.000
_cell.length_c   1.000
_cell.angle_alpha   90.00
_cell.angle_beta   90.00
_cell.angle_gamma   90.00
#
_symmetry.space_group_name_H-M   'P 1'
#
loop_
_entity.id
_entity.type
_entity.pdbx_description
1 polymer ?
#
loop_
_entity_poly.entity_id
_entity_poly.type
_entity_poly.pdbx_seq_one_letter_code
_entity_poly.pdbx_strand_id
1 'polypeptide(L)'
;MVSSQAALQGNAGISYGNAIGSIICNTSLIAAITVTVSPGKVNPKTFSLPTAFFFAAALSYAVIAWTAGRFQRWMGLVYLAVFVIYMIVSTVQMEKHPERAGGGEEEETEGRKRTLTQELLFLIVGAAAIAVGARFLVDNGTVIAGALGVPDSVIGLTMIALGTSLPELITAITSLVKGHSSLSLGNIIGANLFNIVLVSGTAITISPFAIPAEKTVLGGINSSLVIDLPLMLAVMAILCLPALKKGELKRWQGVLLLCLYTAFTAYQFIS
;
A
#
# COMPACT_ATOMS: atom_id res chain seq x y z
N MET A 1 8.68 8.50 2.40
CA MET A 1 9.32 9.80 2.13
C MET A 1 8.29 10.89 1.79
N VAL A 2 7.43 10.71 0.77
CA VAL A 2 6.46 11.76 0.37
C VAL A 2 5.53 12.17 1.50
N SER A 3 4.86 11.23 2.19
CA SER A 3 4.00 11.54 3.35
C SER A 3 4.71 12.26 4.48
N SER A 4 5.99 11.93 4.74
CA SER A 4 6.78 12.61 5.77
C SER A 4 7.15 14.05 5.36
N GLN A 5 7.45 14.28 4.09
CA GLN A 5 7.70 15.62 3.56
C GLN A 5 6.42 16.45 3.58
N ALA A 6 5.29 15.89 3.15
CA ALA A 6 3.99 16.55 3.23
C ALA A 6 3.62 16.92 4.68
N ALA A 7 3.88 16.01 5.63
CA ALA A 7 3.68 16.28 7.06
C ALA A 7 4.55 17.42 7.57
N LEU A 8 5.82 17.48 7.18
CA LEU A 8 6.73 18.59 7.54
C LEU A 8 6.26 19.94 6.97
N GLN A 9 5.62 19.92 5.80
CA GLN A 9 5.04 21.10 5.16
C GLN A 9 3.64 21.45 5.70
N GLY A 10 3.12 20.66 6.65
CA GLY A 10 1.77 20.85 7.21
C GLY A 10 0.65 20.41 6.28
N ASN A 11 0.96 19.71 5.18
CA ASN A 11 -0.02 19.22 4.23
C ASN A 11 -0.58 17.84 4.66
N ALA A 12 -1.62 17.89 5.50
CA ALA A 12 -2.30 16.71 6.00
C ALA A 12 -3.03 15.92 4.90
N GLY A 13 -3.62 16.61 3.92
CA GLY A 13 -4.36 16.01 2.80
C GLY A 13 -3.47 15.08 1.98
N ILE A 14 -2.31 15.57 1.53
CA ILE A 14 -1.33 14.78 0.79
C ILE A 14 -0.78 13.64 1.65
N SER A 15 -0.46 13.91 2.92
CA SER A 15 0.11 12.90 3.82
C SER A 15 -0.83 11.71 4.06
N TYR A 16 -2.09 12.00 4.39
CA TYR A 16 -3.16 11.02 4.55
C TYR A 16 -3.44 10.30 3.23
N GLY A 17 -3.68 11.09 2.18
CA GLY A 17 -4.06 10.58 0.86
C GLY A 17 -3.03 9.62 0.29
N ASN A 18 -1.74 9.94 0.39
CA ASN A 18 -0.68 9.04 -0.07
C ASN A 18 -0.67 7.71 0.70
N ALA A 19 -0.81 7.71 2.02
CA ALA A 19 -0.77 6.47 2.79
C ALA A 19 -1.99 5.57 2.50
N ILE A 20 -3.21 6.12 2.56
CA ILE A 20 -4.45 5.37 2.34
C ILE A 20 -4.63 5.02 0.86
N GLY A 21 -4.34 5.96 -0.03
CA GLY A 21 -4.41 5.76 -1.48
C GLY A 21 -3.44 4.68 -1.97
N SER A 22 -2.20 4.63 -1.42
CA SER A 22 -1.24 3.56 -1.74
C SER A 22 -1.75 2.18 -1.35
N ILE A 23 -2.42 2.04 -0.20
CA ILE A 23 -3.03 0.76 0.20
C ILE A 23 -4.15 0.36 -0.78
N ILE A 24 -5.01 1.31 -1.16
CA ILE A 24 -6.07 1.07 -2.15
C ILE A 24 -5.46 0.73 -3.51
N CYS A 25 -4.49 1.51 -3.99
CA CYS A 25 -3.80 1.29 -5.27
C CYS A 25 -3.10 -0.08 -5.29
N ASN A 26 -2.28 -0.37 -4.29
CA ASN A 26 -1.55 -1.64 -4.19
C ASN A 26 -2.49 -2.85 -4.22
N THR A 27 -3.62 -2.76 -3.53
CA THR A 27 -4.57 -3.88 -3.42
C THR A 27 -5.47 -3.98 -4.63
N SER A 28 -6.11 -2.86 -5.03
CA SER A 28 -7.19 -2.90 -6.02
C SER A 28 -6.74 -2.58 -7.45
N LEU A 29 -5.48 -2.16 -7.64
CA LEU A 29 -4.86 -2.10 -8.95
C LEU A 29 -3.76 -3.17 -9.10
N ILE A 30 -2.72 -3.13 -8.28
CA ILE A 30 -1.51 -3.94 -8.49
C ILE A 30 -1.75 -5.41 -8.18
N ALA A 31 -2.24 -5.75 -6.96
CA ALA A 31 -2.58 -7.12 -6.62
C ALA A 31 -3.73 -7.65 -7.49
N ALA A 32 -4.68 -6.78 -7.83
CA ALA A 32 -5.81 -7.13 -8.68
C ALA A 32 -5.38 -7.54 -10.08
N ILE A 33 -4.41 -6.86 -10.71
CA ILE A 33 -3.81 -7.27 -12.00
C ILE A 33 -3.18 -8.66 -11.84
N THR A 34 -2.38 -8.87 -10.80
CA THR A 34 -1.72 -10.16 -10.54
C THR A 34 -2.74 -11.28 -10.42
N VAL A 35 -3.79 -11.10 -9.61
CA VAL A 35 -4.85 -12.10 -9.39
C VAL A 35 -5.70 -12.33 -10.64
N THR A 36 -5.93 -11.30 -11.44
CA THR A 36 -6.70 -11.43 -12.70
C THR A 36 -5.94 -12.22 -13.74
N VAL A 37 -4.64 -11.97 -13.88
CA VAL A 37 -3.78 -12.64 -14.87
C VAL A 37 -3.42 -14.04 -14.41
N SER A 38 -2.98 -14.20 -13.17
CA SER A 38 -2.51 -15.45 -12.59
C SER A 38 -3.27 -15.82 -11.31
N PRO A 39 -4.56 -16.22 -11.42
CA PRO A 39 -5.30 -16.75 -10.28
C PRO A 39 -4.73 -18.10 -9.88
N GLY A 40 -4.88 -18.50 -8.63
CA GLY A 40 -4.42 -19.80 -8.21
C GLY A 40 -4.29 -19.99 -6.70
N LYS A 41 -3.61 -21.07 -6.34
CA LYS A 41 -3.36 -21.42 -4.94
C LYS A 41 -2.31 -20.50 -4.35
N VAL A 42 -2.53 -20.10 -3.12
CA VAL A 42 -1.62 -19.28 -2.32
C VAL A 42 -1.41 -19.93 -0.96
N ASN A 43 -0.22 -19.82 -0.41
CA ASN A 43 0.05 -20.36 0.92
C ASN A 43 -0.43 -19.37 1.99
N PRO A 44 -1.49 -19.68 2.77
CA PRO A 44 -2.00 -18.75 3.77
C PRO A 44 -0.98 -18.40 4.86
N LYS A 45 -0.04 -19.30 5.14
CA LYS A 45 0.96 -19.11 6.20
C LYS A 45 1.95 -17.98 5.87
N THR A 46 2.18 -17.71 4.59
CA THR A 46 3.14 -16.69 4.13
C THR A 46 2.68 -15.28 4.49
N PHE A 47 1.37 -15.00 4.43
CA PHE A 47 0.87 -13.64 4.65
C PHE A 47 -0.16 -13.50 5.77
N SER A 48 -0.37 -14.57 6.57
CA SER A 48 -1.28 -14.50 7.72
C SER A 48 -0.84 -13.46 8.76
N LEU A 49 0.46 -13.41 9.06
CA LEU A 49 1.00 -12.46 10.03
C LEU A 49 0.86 -11.01 9.55
N PRO A 50 1.37 -10.61 8.37
CA PRO A 50 1.22 -9.22 7.91
C PRO A 50 -0.24 -8.82 7.74
N THR A 51 -1.12 -9.74 7.32
CA THR A 51 -2.56 -9.46 7.23
C THR A 51 -3.20 -9.20 8.60
N ALA A 52 -2.86 -9.99 9.62
CA ALA A 52 -3.38 -9.80 10.97
C ALA A 52 -2.95 -8.43 11.55
N PHE A 53 -1.66 -8.09 11.41
CA PHE A 53 -1.14 -6.79 11.83
C PHE A 53 -1.76 -5.64 11.04
N PHE A 54 -1.96 -5.82 9.72
CA PHE A 54 -2.63 -4.81 8.89
C PHE A 54 -4.04 -4.53 9.40
N PHE A 55 -4.88 -5.55 9.57
CA PHE A 55 -6.26 -5.31 10.00
C PHE A 55 -6.33 -4.76 11.42
N ALA A 56 -5.47 -5.18 12.34
CA ALA A 56 -5.41 -4.59 13.67
C ALA A 56 -5.07 -3.10 13.61
N ALA A 57 -4.04 -2.72 12.84
CA ALA A 57 -3.64 -1.33 12.66
C ALA A 57 -4.70 -0.51 11.89
N ALA A 58 -5.23 -1.04 10.78
CA ALA A 58 -6.19 -0.33 9.95
C ALA A 58 -7.55 -0.13 10.65
N LEU A 59 -8.02 -1.11 11.42
CA LEU A 59 -9.22 -0.95 12.23
C LEU A 59 -9.02 0.08 13.34
N SER A 60 -7.88 0.05 14.05
CA SER A 60 -7.57 1.08 15.05
C SER A 60 -7.49 2.47 14.41
N TYR A 61 -6.90 2.58 13.22
CA TYR A 61 -6.83 3.83 12.45
C TYR A 61 -8.24 4.35 12.11
N ALA A 62 -9.11 3.48 11.59
CA ALA A 62 -10.48 3.83 11.27
C ALA A 62 -11.29 4.24 12.53
N VAL A 63 -11.15 3.51 13.64
CA VAL A 63 -11.81 3.86 14.92
C VAL A 63 -11.36 5.23 15.42
N ILE A 64 -10.06 5.51 15.43
CA ILE A 64 -9.53 6.83 15.81
C ILE A 64 -10.07 7.93 14.90
N ALA A 65 -10.08 7.68 13.58
CA ALA A 65 -10.60 8.62 12.61
C ALA A 65 -12.08 8.95 12.87
N TRP A 66 -12.91 7.93 13.17
CA TRP A 66 -14.34 8.10 13.44
C TRP A 66 -14.64 8.74 14.79
N THR A 67 -13.89 8.38 15.83
CA THR A 67 -14.20 8.81 17.22
C THR A 67 -13.53 10.12 17.59
N ALA A 68 -12.26 10.30 17.22
CA ALA A 68 -11.49 11.48 17.57
C ALA A 68 -11.38 12.51 16.43
N GLY A 69 -11.58 12.11 15.16
CA GLY A 69 -11.47 12.96 13.99
C GLY A 69 -10.07 13.52 13.72
N ARG A 70 -9.11 13.21 14.60
CA ARG A 70 -7.73 13.71 14.53
C ARG A 70 -6.74 12.71 15.13
N PHE A 71 -5.54 12.71 14.58
CA PHE A 71 -4.42 11.95 15.12
C PHE A 71 -3.51 12.83 15.97
N GLN A 72 -3.11 12.31 17.12
CA GLN A 72 -2.17 12.95 18.03
C GLN A 72 -0.79 12.29 17.92
N ARG A 73 0.28 13.01 18.27
CA ARG A 73 1.67 12.53 18.12
C ARG A 73 1.93 11.18 18.79
N TRP A 74 1.39 10.95 19.98
CA TRP A 74 1.55 9.67 20.68
C TRP A 74 0.95 8.49 19.94
N MET A 75 -0.13 8.70 19.15
CA MET A 75 -0.73 7.66 18.30
C MET A 75 0.23 7.26 17.18
N GLY A 76 0.94 8.22 16.59
CA GLY A 76 2.00 7.95 15.61
C GLY A 76 3.12 7.09 16.21
N LEU A 77 3.55 7.40 17.43
CA LEU A 77 4.54 6.59 18.15
C LEU A 77 4.05 5.17 18.41
N VAL A 78 2.76 4.98 18.72
CA VAL A 78 2.16 3.64 18.86
C VAL A 78 2.22 2.87 17.54
N TYR A 79 1.90 3.48 16.40
CA TYR A 79 2.02 2.82 15.09
C TYR A 79 3.46 2.45 14.76
N LEU A 80 4.43 3.31 15.08
CA LEU A 80 5.85 2.99 14.93
C LEU A 80 6.29 1.84 15.85
N ALA A 81 5.78 1.78 17.07
CA ALA A 81 6.02 0.65 17.96
C ALA A 81 5.43 -0.65 17.42
N VAL A 82 4.21 -0.61 16.86
CA VAL A 82 3.59 -1.77 16.17
C VAL A 82 4.45 -2.22 14.99
N PHE A 83 5.02 -1.29 14.22
CA PHE A 83 5.95 -1.61 13.14
C PHE A 83 7.19 -2.38 13.67
N VAL A 84 7.82 -1.89 14.74
CA VAL A 84 9.00 -2.54 15.33
C VAL A 84 8.63 -3.94 15.86
N ILE A 85 7.50 -4.07 16.55
CA ILE A 85 6.99 -5.38 17.04
C ILE A 85 6.77 -6.33 15.87
N TYR A 86 6.13 -5.87 14.79
CA TYR A 86 5.93 -6.66 13.59
C TYR A 86 7.27 -7.14 13.00
N MET A 87 8.26 -6.28 12.88
CA MET A 87 9.58 -6.63 12.35
C MET A 87 10.26 -7.70 13.21
N ILE A 88 10.24 -7.56 14.54
CA ILE A 88 10.81 -8.56 15.46
C ILE A 88 10.08 -9.91 15.32
N VAL A 89 8.74 -9.90 15.36
CA VAL A 89 7.94 -11.12 15.27
C VAL A 89 8.14 -11.80 13.91
N SER A 90 8.18 -11.03 12.83
CA SER A 90 8.40 -11.54 11.46
C SER A 90 9.77 -12.20 11.35
N THR A 91 10.83 -11.55 11.83
CA THR A 91 12.20 -12.11 11.80
C THR A 91 12.29 -13.41 12.60
N VAL A 92 11.75 -13.43 13.83
CA VAL A 92 11.74 -14.64 14.67
C VAL A 92 10.94 -15.79 14.02
N GLN A 93 9.83 -15.45 13.33
CA GLN A 93 9.06 -16.47 12.61
C GLN A 93 9.82 -17.03 11.41
N MET A 94 10.54 -16.18 10.66
CA MET A 94 11.34 -16.62 9.53
C MET A 94 12.49 -17.55 9.98
N GLU A 95 13.15 -17.24 11.08
CA GLU A 95 14.20 -18.10 11.65
C GLU A 95 13.66 -19.47 12.09
N LYS A 96 12.47 -19.50 12.72
CA LYS A 96 11.84 -20.76 13.19
C LYS A 96 11.21 -21.59 12.09
N HIS A 97 10.80 -20.98 11.01
CA HIS A 97 10.08 -21.59 9.89
C HIS A 97 10.59 -21.05 8.55
N PRO A 98 11.79 -21.44 8.10
CA PRO A 98 12.35 -20.98 6.83
C PRO A 98 11.45 -21.25 5.62
N GLU A 99 10.62 -22.30 5.69
CA GLU A 99 9.61 -22.64 4.69
C GLU A 99 8.50 -21.60 4.51
N ARG A 100 8.35 -20.66 5.47
CA ARG A 100 7.40 -19.55 5.41
C ARG A 100 7.98 -18.28 4.79
N ALA A 101 9.28 -18.14 4.75
CA ALA A 101 9.94 -17.16 3.91
C ALA A 101 9.61 -17.59 2.48
N GLY A 102 8.61 -16.93 1.87
CA GLY A 102 8.03 -17.32 0.60
C GLY A 102 9.11 -17.74 -0.37
N GLY A 103 9.06 -18.99 -0.79
CA GLY A 103 10.12 -19.65 -1.50
C GLY A 103 10.67 -18.86 -2.67
N GLY A 104 11.75 -18.17 -2.44
CA GLY A 104 12.73 -18.01 -3.43
C GLY A 104 13.40 -19.38 -3.53
N GLU A 105 12.79 -20.31 -4.28
CA GLU A 105 13.61 -21.27 -4.97
C GLU A 105 14.58 -20.41 -5.77
N GLU A 106 15.83 -20.44 -5.39
CA GLU A 106 16.92 -20.04 -6.24
C GLU A 106 16.79 -20.92 -7.49
N GLU A 107 15.92 -20.53 -8.42
CA GLU A 107 16.08 -20.97 -9.78
C GLU A 107 17.46 -20.44 -10.18
N GLU A 108 18.42 -21.35 -10.21
CA GLU A 108 19.62 -21.18 -10.99
C GLU A 108 19.17 -20.81 -12.40
N THR A 109 18.98 -19.51 -12.63
CA THR A 109 18.89 -19.00 -13.98
C THR A 109 20.19 -19.42 -14.65
N GLU A 110 20.14 -20.42 -15.52
CA GLU A 110 21.15 -20.74 -16.49
C GLU A 110 21.39 -19.53 -17.41
N GLY A 111 21.96 -18.49 -16.87
CA GLY A 111 22.23 -17.25 -17.56
C GLY A 111 23.27 -16.47 -16.79
N ARG A 112 24.49 -16.53 -17.28
CA ARG A 112 25.63 -15.67 -16.94
C ARG A 112 25.65 -15.29 -15.45
N LYS A 113 26.40 -16.07 -14.65
CA LYS A 113 26.68 -15.79 -13.23
C LYS A 113 27.20 -14.36 -13.11
N ARG A 114 26.27 -13.43 -12.73
CA ARG A 114 26.65 -12.07 -12.41
C ARG A 114 27.41 -12.10 -11.08
N THR A 115 28.44 -11.27 -10.96
CA THR A 115 29.07 -11.08 -9.65
C THR A 115 28.12 -10.36 -8.74
N LEU A 116 28.16 -10.62 -7.43
CA LEU A 116 27.35 -9.96 -6.40
C LEU A 116 27.39 -8.42 -6.55
N THR A 117 28.57 -7.89 -6.92
CA THR A 117 28.76 -6.46 -7.18
C THR A 117 27.89 -5.95 -8.34
N GLN A 118 27.78 -6.72 -9.43
CA GLN A 118 26.96 -6.37 -10.58
C GLN A 118 25.47 -6.42 -10.21
N GLU A 119 25.03 -7.41 -9.45
CA GLU A 119 23.64 -7.53 -8.99
C GLU A 119 23.25 -6.37 -8.08
N LEU A 120 24.13 -6.02 -7.12
CA LEU A 120 23.93 -4.85 -6.27
C LEU A 120 23.89 -3.54 -7.06
N LEU A 121 24.77 -3.39 -8.05
CA LEU A 121 24.78 -2.21 -8.92
C LEU A 121 23.47 -2.09 -9.70
N PHE A 122 23.01 -3.19 -10.34
CA PHE A 122 21.72 -3.19 -11.05
C PHE A 122 20.53 -2.91 -10.13
N LEU A 123 20.55 -3.45 -8.90
CA LEU A 123 19.53 -3.16 -7.89
C LEU A 123 19.50 -1.67 -7.54
N ILE A 124 20.66 -1.09 -7.23
CA ILE A 124 20.77 0.34 -6.84
C ILE A 124 20.37 1.23 -8.00
N VAL A 125 20.88 0.99 -9.22
CA VAL A 125 20.57 1.81 -10.41
C VAL A 125 19.10 1.67 -10.77
N GLY A 126 18.53 0.46 -10.74
CA GLY A 126 17.11 0.23 -10.99
C GLY A 126 16.20 0.91 -9.96
N ALA A 127 16.52 0.77 -8.68
CA ALA A 127 15.79 1.43 -7.61
C ALA A 127 15.87 2.97 -7.72
N ALA A 128 17.06 3.51 -8.04
CA ALA A 128 17.24 4.94 -8.26
C ALA A 128 16.43 5.44 -9.47
N ALA A 129 16.42 4.71 -10.58
CA ALA A 129 15.66 5.06 -11.78
C ALA A 129 14.14 5.08 -11.51
N ILE A 130 13.62 4.07 -10.77
CA ILE A 130 12.22 4.01 -10.36
C ILE A 130 11.89 5.19 -9.43
N ALA A 131 12.74 5.49 -8.44
CA ALA A 131 12.53 6.58 -7.50
C ALA A 131 12.51 7.95 -8.20
N VAL A 132 13.42 8.17 -9.15
CA VAL A 132 13.48 9.40 -9.96
C VAL A 132 12.23 9.52 -10.83
N GLY A 133 11.85 8.44 -11.54
CA GLY A 133 10.64 8.43 -12.38
C GLY A 133 9.36 8.68 -11.57
N ALA A 134 9.22 8.02 -10.41
CA ALA A 134 8.10 8.25 -9.50
C ALA A 134 8.04 9.70 -9.01
N ARG A 135 9.21 10.29 -8.67
CA ARG A 135 9.29 11.70 -8.25
C ARG A 135 8.84 12.65 -9.36
N PHE A 136 9.30 12.46 -10.59
CA PHE A 136 8.85 13.28 -11.73
C PHE A 136 7.34 13.17 -11.95
N LEU A 137 6.77 11.96 -11.84
CA LEU A 137 5.32 11.76 -11.95
C LEU A 137 4.57 12.53 -10.86
N VAL A 138 5.02 12.41 -9.61
CA VAL A 138 4.40 13.07 -8.45
C VAL A 138 4.53 14.59 -8.58
N ASP A 139 5.74 15.12 -8.79
CA ASP A 139 6.00 16.56 -8.80
C ASP A 139 5.20 17.25 -9.93
N ASN A 140 5.21 16.70 -11.14
CA ASN A 140 4.48 17.29 -12.26
C ASN A 140 2.96 17.04 -12.17
N GLY A 141 2.55 15.84 -11.73
CA GLY A 141 1.15 15.49 -11.54
C GLY A 141 0.47 16.38 -10.50
N THR A 142 1.13 16.63 -9.37
CA THR A 142 0.60 17.53 -8.32
C THR A 142 0.47 18.97 -8.78
N VAL A 143 1.46 19.47 -9.54
CA VAL A 143 1.41 20.84 -10.11
C VAL A 143 0.22 20.96 -11.07
N ILE A 144 0.04 20.01 -11.99
CA ILE A 144 -1.07 20.03 -12.96
C ILE A 144 -2.42 19.94 -12.24
N ALA A 145 -2.55 18.99 -11.29
CA ALA A 145 -3.79 18.78 -10.56
C ALA A 145 -4.14 19.99 -9.68
N GLY A 146 -3.15 20.58 -9.01
CA GLY A 146 -3.33 21.81 -8.23
C GLY A 146 -3.76 23.00 -9.10
N ALA A 147 -3.17 23.14 -10.30
CA ALA A 147 -3.57 24.18 -11.27
C ALA A 147 -5.02 23.98 -11.77
N LEU A 148 -5.52 22.76 -11.77
CA LEU A 148 -6.91 22.41 -12.09
C LEU A 148 -7.87 22.52 -10.88
N GLY A 149 -7.38 22.94 -9.72
CA GLY A 149 -8.17 23.08 -8.50
C GLY A 149 -8.54 21.75 -7.81
N VAL A 150 -7.79 20.68 -8.09
CA VAL A 150 -8.02 19.38 -7.45
C VAL A 150 -7.57 19.44 -5.98
N PRO A 151 -8.40 19.01 -4.99
CA PRO A 151 -8.03 19.03 -3.57
C PRO A 151 -6.79 18.20 -3.26
N ASP A 152 -6.00 18.62 -2.26
CA ASP A 152 -4.75 17.96 -1.86
C ASP A 152 -4.96 16.50 -1.43
N SER A 153 -6.06 16.19 -0.76
CA SER A 153 -6.42 14.82 -0.38
C SER A 153 -6.64 13.93 -1.61
N VAL A 154 -7.27 14.46 -2.67
CA VAL A 154 -7.50 13.73 -3.93
C VAL A 154 -6.19 13.49 -4.67
N ILE A 155 -5.34 14.52 -4.74
CA ILE A 155 -3.99 14.38 -5.32
C ILE A 155 -3.21 13.29 -4.58
N GLY A 156 -3.26 13.31 -3.24
CA GLY A 156 -2.63 12.30 -2.40
C GLY A 156 -3.18 10.89 -2.63
N LEU A 157 -4.51 10.74 -2.62
CA LEU A 157 -5.21 9.45 -2.77
C LEU A 157 -5.03 8.81 -4.16
N THR A 158 -4.74 9.59 -5.19
CA THR A 158 -4.68 9.12 -6.57
C THR A 158 -3.28 9.23 -7.16
N MET A 159 -2.84 10.42 -7.54
CA MET A 159 -1.59 10.63 -8.30
C MET A 159 -0.35 10.28 -7.49
N ILE A 160 -0.27 10.78 -6.25
CA ILE A 160 0.90 10.52 -5.40
C ILE A 160 0.91 9.05 -4.98
N ALA A 161 -0.25 8.50 -4.60
CA ALA A 161 -0.39 7.09 -4.25
C ALA A 161 0.05 6.16 -5.40
N LEU A 162 -0.39 6.45 -6.65
CA LEU A 162 0.04 5.69 -7.82
C LEU A 162 1.55 5.83 -8.04
N GLY A 163 2.08 7.06 -7.99
CA GLY A 163 3.51 7.32 -8.19
C GLY A 163 4.40 6.61 -7.16
N THR A 164 4.01 6.64 -5.89
CA THR A 164 4.75 5.95 -4.83
C THR A 164 4.58 4.43 -4.84
N SER A 165 3.55 3.91 -5.52
CA SER A 165 3.32 2.48 -5.72
C SER A 165 3.92 1.93 -7.04
N LEU A 166 4.60 2.75 -7.84
CA LEU A 166 5.27 2.30 -9.05
C LEU A 166 6.34 1.20 -8.81
N PRO A 167 7.16 1.27 -7.76
CA PRO A 167 8.09 0.18 -7.44
C PRO A 167 7.38 -1.15 -7.24
N GLU A 168 6.27 -1.16 -6.50
CA GLU A 168 5.45 -2.34 -6.25
C GLU A 168 4.83 -2.87 -7.55
N LEU A 169 4.36 -1.98 -8.43
CA LEU A 169 3.81 -2.35 -9.73
C LEU A 169 4.86 -3.04 -10.61
N ILE A 170 6.07 -2.48 -10.70
CA ILE A 170 7.16 -3.05 -11.49
C ILE A 170 7.57 -4.42 -10.91
N THR A 171 7.68 -4.51 -9.59
CA THR A 171 7.99 -5.79 -8.91
C THR A 171 6.90 -6.82 -9.16
N ALA A 172 5.62 -6.43 -9.09
CA ALA A 172 4.50 -7.31 -9.35
C ALA A 172 4.47 -7.82 -10.80
N ILE A 173 4.67 -6.94 -11.78
CA ILE A 173 4.74 -7.31 -13.21
C ILE A 173 5.92 -8.25 -13.44
N THR A 174 7.10 -7.94 -12.89
CA THR A 174 8.30 -8.76 -13.04
C THR A 174 8.08 -10.15 -12.45
N SER A 175 7.51 -10.23 -11.24
CA SER A 175 7.18 -11.51 -10.58
C SER A 175 6.16 -12.30 -11.38
N LEU A 176 5.16 -11.62 -11.95
CA LEU A 176 4.12 -12.25 -12.79
C LEU A 176 4.72 -12.85 -14.06
N VAL A 177 5.60 -12.10 -14.75
CA VAL A 177 6.29 -12.56 -15.97
C VAL A 177 7.20 -13.77 -15.67
N LYS A 178 7.81 -13.79 -14.48
CA LYS A 178 8.64 -14.91 -14.02
C LYS A 178 7.86 -16.09 -13.42
N GLY A 179 6.53 -16.02 -13.34
CA GLY A 179 5.70 -17.09 -12.77
C GLY A 179 5.62 -17.11 -11.24
N HIS A 180 6.16 -16.11 -10.54
CA HIS A 180 6.20 -16.02 -9.07
C HIS A 180 5.08 -15.14 -8.49
N SER A 181 3.84 -15.32 -8.90
CA SER A 181 2.71 -14.49 -8.51
C SER A 181 2.42 -14.46 -7.00
N SER A 182 2.69 -15.56 -6.28
CA SER A 182 2.51 -15.63 -4.82
C SER A 182 3.48 -14.73 -4.06
N LEU A 183 4.71 -14.56 -4.53
CA LEU A 183 5.72 -13.66 -3.97
C LEU A 183 5.28 -12.20 -4.11
N SER A 184 4.72 -11.85 -5.28
CA SER A 184 4.17 -10.51 -5.53
C SER A 184 3.07 -10.14 -4.52
N LEU A 185 2.13 -11.06 -4.24
CA LEU A 185 1.04 -10.81 -3.29
C LEU A 185 1.53 -10.61 -1.86
N GLY A 186 2.48 -11.41 -1.40
CA GLY A 186 3.10 -11.25 -0.09
C GLY A 186 3.76 -9.88 0.08
N ASN A 187 4.47 -9.44 -0.95
CA ASN A 187 5.14 -8.14 -0.99
C ASN A 187 4.14 -6.98 -0.91
N ILE A 188 3.03 -7.06 -1.65
CA ILE A 188 1.97 -6.04 -1.64
C ILE A 188 1.30 -5.94 -0.27
N ILE A 189 0.98 -7.07 0.38
CA ILE A 189 0.37 -7.06 1.72
C ILE A 189 1.35 -6.46 2.75
N GLY A 190 2.64 -6.79 2.64
CA GLY A 190 3.70 -6.19 3.46
C GLY A 190 3.81 -4.68 3.25
N ALA A 191 3.82 -4.21 2.00
CA ALA A 191 3.84 -2.78 1.67
C ALA A 191 2.62 -2.04 2.23
N ASN A 192 1.44 -2.65 2.18
CA ASN A 192 0.22 -2.07 2.75
C ASN A 192 0.29 -1.94 4.27
N LEU A 193 0.83 -2.96 4.96
CA LEU A 193 1.08 -2.85 6.39
C LEU A 193 2.07 -1.71 6.68
N PHE A 194 3.14 -1.58 5.92
CA PHE A 194 4.11 -0.50 6.08
C PHE A 194 3.48 0.89 5.87
N ASN A 195 2.59 1.03 4.89
CA ASN A 195 1.87 2.28 4.67
C ASN A 195 1.03 2.69 5.88
N ILE A 196 0.34 1.75 6.55
CA ILE A 196 -0.48 2.11 7.71
C ILE A 196 0.35 2.32 8.98
N VAL A 197 1.40 1.51 9.24
CA VAL A 197 2.13 1.58 10.51
C VAL A 197 3.39 2.46 10.44
N LEU A 198 4.19 2.36 9.37
CA LEU A 198 5.43 3.12 9.26
C LEU A 198 5.19 4.49 8.62
N VAL A 199 4.55 4.53 7.45
CA VAL A 199 4.35 5.78 6.71
C VAL A 199 3.40 6.71 7.46
N SER A 200 2.19 6.22 7.83
CA SER A 200 1.22 7.01 8.61
C SER A 200 1.75 7.29 10.02
N GLY A 201 2.37 6.31 10.68
CA GLY A 201 2.96 6.49 12.02
C GLY A 201 4.00 7.59 12.04
N THR A 202 4.91 7.62 11.05
CA THR A 202 5.93 8.67 10.93
C THR A 202 5.29 10.03 10.66
N ALA A 203 4.35 10.10 9.71
CA ALA A 203 3.67 11.35 9.37
C ALA A 203 2.92 11.94 10.56
N ILE A 204 2.15 11.14 11.30
CA ILE A 204 1.41 11.56 12.50
C ILE A 204 2.37 12.00 13.61
N THR A 205 3.51 11.32 13.78
CA THR A 205 4.52 11.69 14.78
C THR A 205 5.17 13.03 14.47
N ILE A 206 5.47 13.31 13.20
CA ILE A 206 6.05 14.57 12.76
C ILE A 206 5.04 15.71 12.93
N SER A 207 3.87 15.57 12.32
CA SER A 207 2.82 16.59 12.30
C SER A 207 1.46 15.96 12.57
N PRO A 208 0.95 16.02 13.80
CA PRO A 208 -0.40 15.60 14.13
C PRO A 208 -1.43 16.32 13.25
N PHE A 209 -2.40 15.59 12.72
CA PHE A 209 -3.38 16.15 11.78
C PHE A 209 -4.80 15.66 12.06
N ALA A 210 -5.79 16.43 11.62
CA ALA A 210 -7.17 16.01 11.52
C ALA A 210 -7.41 15.26 10.19
N ILE A 211 -8.40 14.37 10.17
CA ILE A 211 -8.82 13.70 8.92
C ILE A 211 -9.22 14.78 7.91
N PRO A 212 -8.71 14.74 6.66
CA PRO A 212 -9.08 15.70 5.63
C PRO A 212 -10.59 15.76 5.45
N ALA A 213 -11.15 16.96 5.46
CA ALA A 213 -12.60 17.20 5.34
C ALA A 213 -12.93 18.03 4.09
N GLU A 214 -12.06 18.01 3.10
CA GLU A 214 -12.17 18.76 1.86
C GLU A 214 -13.35 18.29 1.01
N LYS A 215 -13.73 17.01 1.16
CA LYS A 215 -14.87 16.39 0.48
C LYS A 215 -15.89 15.87 1.48
N THR A 216 -17.15 16.13 1.17
CA THR A 216 -18.30 15.60 1.90
C THR A 216 -19.24 14.85 0.96
N VAL A 217 -19.85 13.78 1.47
CA VAL A 217 -20.94 13.07 0.78
C VAL A 217 -22.30 13.65 1.18
N LEU A 218 -23.37 13.14 0.59
CA LEU A 218 -24.77 13.50 0.92
C LEU A 218 -24.98 13.58 2.44
N GLY A 219 -25.42 14.74 2.91
CA GLY A 219 -25.63 15.01 4.35
C GLY A 219 -24.45 15.66 5.07
N GLY A 220 -23.37 16.07 4.36
CA GLY A 220 -22.23 16.78 4.97
C GLY A 220 -21.26 15.88 5.73
N ILE A 221 -21.34 14.55 5.54
CA ILE A 221 -20.44 13.59 6.20
C ILE A 221 -19.12 13.57 5.44
N ASN A 222 -18.00 13.54 6.17
CA ASN A 222 -16.65 13.49 5.61
C ASN A 222 -16.47 12.24 4.74
N SER A 223 -16.09 12.45 3.46
CA SER A 223 -15.87 11.40 2.47
C SER A 223 -14.78 10.41 2.91
N SER A 224 -13.72 10.88 3.55
CA SER A 224 -12.63 10.01 4.02
C SER A 224 -13.12 8.96 5.02
N LEU A 225 -14.11 9.28 5.86
CA LEU A 225 -14.66 8.36 6.85
C LEU A 225 -15.58 7.29 6.23
N VAL A 226 -16.39 7.66 5.23
CA VAL A 226 -17.44 6.78 4.68
C VAL A 226 -17.05 6.11 3.37
N ILE A 227 -16.03 6.60 2.68
CA ILE A 227 -15.56 6.04 1.41
C ILE A 227 -14.12 5.54 1.54
N ASP A 228 -13.13 6.40 1.81
CA ASP A 228 -11.72 6.03 1.70
C ASP A 228 -11.33 4.92 2.70
N LEU A 229 -11.63 5.10 3.99
CA LEU A 229 -11.28 4.12 5.02
C LEU A 229 -12.09 2.81 4.90
N PRO A 230 -13.43 2.83 4.70
CA PRO A 230 -14.17 1.60 4.45
C PRO A 230 -13.73 0.88 3.18
N LEU A 231 -13.43 1.60 2.10
CA LEU A 231 -12.95 0.98 0.87
C LEU A 231 -11.57 0.33 1.07
N MET A 232 -10.63 1.02 1.74
CA MET A 232 -9.33 0.45 2.11
C MET A 232 -9.48 -0.88 2.84
N LEU A 233 -10.36 -0.95 3.83
CA LEU A 233 -10.63 -2.19 4.58
C LEU A 233 -11.31 -3.24 3.70
N ALA A 234 -12.27 -2.85 2.87
CA ALA A 234 -13.01 -3.75 1.99
C ALA A 234 -12.13 -4.41 0.94
N VAL A 235 -11.28 -3.63 0.24
CA VAL A 235 -10.40 -4.19 -0.80
C VAL A 235 -9.37 -5.14 -0.21
N MET A 236 -8.82 -4.84 0.96
CA MET A 236 -7.94 -5.75 1.69
C MET A 236 -8.67 -7.02 2.16
N ALA A 237 -9.92 -6.90 2.61
CA ALA A 237 -10.73 -8.05 2.99
C ALA A 237 -11.05 -8.96 1.79
N ILE A 238 -11.42 -8.38 0.64
CA ILE A 238 -11.68 -9.12 -0.61
C ILE A 238 -10.43 -9.89 -1.07
N LEU A 239 -9.24 -9.30 -0.93
CA LEU A 239 -7.98 -9.96 -1.29
C LEU A 239 -7.59 -11.03 -0.25
N CYS A 240 -7.54 -10.66 1.03
CA CYS A 240 -6.89 -11.47 2.06
C CYS A 240 -7.78 -12.57 2.65
N LEU A 241 -9.10 -12.32 2.87
CA LEU A 241 -9.94 -13.30 3.58
C LEU A 241 -10.13 -14.61 2.80
N PRO A 242 -10.39 -14.62 1.48
CA PRO A 242 -10.45 -15.87 0.73
C PRO A 242 -9.09 -16.57 0.65
N ALA A 243 -8.01 -15.80 0.48
CA ALA A 243 -6.65 -16.34 0.48
C ALA A 243 -6.31 -17.06 1.79
N LEU A 244 -6.69 -16.48 2.95
CA LEU A 244 -6.46 -17.08 4.26
C LEU A 244 -7.37 -18.28 4.54
N LYS A 245 -8.66 -18.22 4.12
CA LYS A 245 -9.64 -19.27 4.42
C LYS A 245 -9.57 -20.47 3.48
N LYS A 246 -9.37 -20.20 2.18
CA LYS A 246 -9.45 -21.21 1.12
C LYS A 246 -8.09 -21.55 0.52
N GLY A 247 -7.05 -20.77 0.79
CA GLY A 247 -5.74 -20.93 0.17
C GLY A 247 -5.76 -20.73 -1.35
N GLU A 248 -6.72 -19.98 -1.86
CA GLU A 248 -6.83 -19.70 -3.29
C GLU A 248 -7.38 -18.30 -3.57
N LEU A 249 -6.97 -17.73 -4.67
CA LEU A 249 -7.50 -16.49 -5.23
C LEU A 249 -8.06 -16.77 -6.62
N LYS A 250 -9.22 -16.18 -6.89
CA LYS A 250 -9.96 -16.39 -8.14
C LYS A 250 -9.96 -15.14 -9.00
N ARG A 251 -9.98 -15.31 -10.31
CA ARG A 251 -9.94 -14.20 -11.29
C ARG A 251 -11.04 -13.15 -11.05
N TRP A 252 -12.25 -13.57 -10.66
CA TRP A 252 -13.34 -12.65 -10.40
C TRP A 252 -13.02 -11.63 -9.27
N GLN A 253 -12.20 -12.02 -8.27
CA GLN A 253 -11.77 -11.13 -7.20
C GLN A 253 -10.86 -10.02 -7.74
N GLY A 254 -9.91 -10.38 -8.62
CA GLY A 254 -9.07 -9.39 -9.28
C GLY A 254 -9.89 -8.43 -10.14
N VAL A 255 -10.84 -8.94 -10.93
CA VAL A 255 -11.74 -8.09 -11.74
C VAL A 255 -12.58 -7.17 -10.84
N LEU A 256 -13.16 -7.69 -9.76
CA LEU A 256 -13.94 -6.88 -8.81
C LEU A 256 -13.09 -5.77 -8.19
N LEU A 257 -11.86 -6.07 -7.78
CA LEU A 257 -10.93 -5.08 -7.21
C LEU A 257 -10.58 -4.00 -8.24
N LEU A 258 -10.33 -4.36 -9.51
CA LEU A 258 -10.10 -3.38 -10.59
C LEU A 258 -11.31 -2.47 -10.82
N CYS A 259 -12.52 -3.03 -10.80
CA CYS A 259 -13.75 -2.24 -10.90
C CYS A 259 -13.88 -1.26 -9.72
N LEU A 260 -13.58 -1.70 -8.50
CA LEU A 260 -13.60 -0.85 -7.31
C LEU A 260 -12.55 0.27 -7.40
N TYR A 261 -11.34 -0.01 -7.89
CA TYR A 261 -10.32 1.01 -8.09
C TYR A 261 -10.75 2.06 -9.11
N THR A 262 -11.30 1.62 -10.25
CA THR A 262 -11.78 2.53 -11.30
C THR A 262 -12.92 3.40 -10.78
N ALA A 263 -13.89 2.82 -10.08
CA ALA A 263 -15.00 3.55 -9.48
C ALA A 263 -14.51 4.56 -8.43
N PHE A 264 -13.57 4.15 -7.58
CA PHE A 264 -12.96 5.02 -6.58
C PHE A 264 -12.23 6.21 -7.21
N THR A 265 -11.38 5.94 -8.19
CA THR A 265 -10.63 7.00 -8.90
C THR A 265 -11.60 7.96 -9.60
N ALA A 266 -12.60 7.44 -10.31
CA ALA A 266 -13.62 8.28 -10.95
C ALA A 266 -14.36 9.14 -9.92
N TYR A 267 -14.78 8.56 -8.79
CA TYR A 267 -15.42 9.31 -7.69
C TYR A 267 -14.51 10.44 -7.19
N GLN A 268 -13.21 10.20 -7.02
CA GLN A 268 -12.30 11.23 -6.50
C GLN A 268 -12.22 12.48 -7.40
N PHE A 269 -12.41 12.35 -8.72
CA PHE A 269 -12.34 13.48 -9.64
C PHE A 269 -13.70 14.09 -10.02
N ILE A 270 -14.82 13.40 -9.78
CA ILE A 270 -16.17 13.88 -10.15
C ILE A 270 -16.85 14.59 -8.96
N SER A 271 -16.58 14.17 -7.75
CA SER A 271 -17.13 14.75 -6.52
C SER A 271 -16.15 15.77 -5.94
#